data_c024155fc8f47b32f155650ce8dcff7f
#
_entry.id   c024155fc8f47b32f155650ce8dcff7f
#
_cell.length_a   1.000
_cell.length_b   1.000
_cell.length_c   1.000
_cell.angle_alpha   90.00
_cell.angle_beta   90.00
_cell.angle_gamma   90.00
#
_symmetry.space_group_name_H-M   'P 1'
#
loop_
_entity.id
_entity.type
_entity.pdbx_description
1 polymer ?
#
loop_
_entity_poly.entity_id
_entity_poly.type
_entity_poly.pdbx_seq_one_letter_code
_entity_poly.pdbx_strand_id
1 'polypeptide(L)'
;MVAKKIKALSTSGVNMFRADPARWWLAYVAGVRGGTNHNMARGLAAEVGYDFTWQNEFATIEEGIEAAIKKYNKDTVLAGLGEKREKEREHIEGFVRQTVEALKPYGTPTSDQTWHEIKMAGVPFKVTGRDDYCFEPHGNDPRPICMDLKTTHRVPSDMQPGHKRQMSLYQAFRPEHRILICYVSTKKHAIYELDPVEAVEINKEFVIAAQAIERLLKTFDDPMEIGKLFAPDYSSFYWDDPVVRAEAKRIWGY
;
A
#
# COMPACT_ATOMS: atom_id res chain seq x y z
N MET A 1 -2.26 -14.91 23.72
CA MET A 1 -2.92 -14.25 22.56
C MET A 1 -3.84 -15.26 21.88
N VAL A 2 -4.98 -14.84 21.36
CA VAL A 2 -5.86 -15.71 20.57
C VAL A 2 -5.53 -15.50 19.10
N ALA A 3 -5.22 -16.58 18.38
CA ALA A 3 -4.89 -16.52 16.95
C ALA A 3 -6.06 -15.92 16.14
N LYS A 4 -5.74 -14.99 15.22
CA LYS A 4 -6.75 -14.45 14.30
C LYS A 4 -6.94 -15.38 13.10
N LYS A 5 -8.19 -15.71 12.81
CA LYS A 5 -8.52 -16.45 11.59
C LYS A 5 -8.39 -15.55 10.36
N ILE A 6 -7.45 -15.88 9.47
CA ILE A 6 -7.29 -15.15 8.20
C ILE A 6 -8.47 -15.52 7.28
N LYS A 7 -9.24 -14.52 6.86
CA LYS A 7 -10.40 -14.68 5.98
C LYS A 7 -10.13 -14.16 4.56
N ALA A 8 -9.22 -13.21 4.45
CA ALA A 8 -8.89 -12.55 3.19
C ALA A 8 -7.40 -12.23 3.12
N LEU A 9 -6.87 -12.16 1.90
CA LEU A 9 -5.51 -11.74 1.60
C LEU A 9 -5.53 -10.46 0.76
N SER A 10 -4.56 -9.58 1.01
CA SER A 10 -4.26 -8.42 0.19
C SER A 10 -2.84 -8.52 -0.36
N THR A 11 -2.52 -7.74 -1.38
CA THR A 11 -1.14 -7.70 -1.92
C THR A 11 -0.12 -7.32 -0.86
N SER A 12 -0.42 -6.34 0.00
CA SER A 12 0.49 -5.94 1.08
C SER A 12 0.73 -7.08 2.07
N GLY A 13 -0.30 -7.86 2.40
CA GLY A 13 -0.16 -9.05 3.25
C GLY A 13 0.70 -10.13 2.59
N VAL A 14 0.47 -10.41 1.31
CA VAL A 14 1.27 -11.40 0.56
C VAL A 14 2.71 -10.91 0.35
N ASN A 15 2.92 -9.64 0.05
CA ASN A 15 4.27 -9.05 -0.05
C ASN A 15 5.03 -9.16 1.28
N MET A 16 4.37 -8.90 2.40
CA MET A 16 4.97 -9.07 3.73
C MET A 16 5.31 -10.53 4.01
N PHE A 17 4.42 -11.47 3.70
CA PHE A 17 4.71 -12.92 3.85
C PHE A 17 5.93 -13.36 3.06
N ARG A 18 6.09 -12.85 1.84
CA ARG A 18 7.25 -13.17 0.97
C ARG A 18 8.55 -12.55 1.47
N ALA A 19 8.49 -11.34 2.02
CA ALA A 19 9.67 -10.59 2.42
C ALA A 19 10.11 -10.92 3.85
N ASP A 20 9.17 -11.10 4.77
CA ASP A 20 9.41 -11.36 6.19
C ASP A 20 8.26 -12.17 6.79
N PRO A 21 8.31 -13.51 6.71
CA PRO A 21 7.27 -14.39 7.23
C PRO A 21 7.05 -14.24 8.75
N ALA A 22 8.08 -13.94 9.53
CA ALA A 22 7.96 -13.68 10.97
C ALA A 22 7.10 -12.44 11.24
N ARG A 23 7.37 -11.35 10.51
CA ARG A 23 6.62 -10.12 10.60
C ARG A 23 5.17 -10.28 10.14
N TRP A 24 4.98 -11.04 9.04
CA TRP A 24 3.63 -11.38 8.55
C TRP A 24 2.84 -12.15 9.59
N TRP A 25 3.42 -13.19 10.18
CA TRP A 25 2.77 -13.98 11.22
C TRP A 25 2.38 -13.10 12.41
N LEU A 26 3.30 -12.26 12.88
CA LEU A 26 3.04 -11.35 14.00
C LEU A 26 1.86 -10.42 13.71
N ALA A 27 1.76 -9.88 12.48
CA ALA A 27 0.71 -8.95 12.09
C ALA A 27 -0.65 -9.62 11.85
N TYR A 28 -0.65 -10.75 11.15
CA TYR A 28 -1.88 -11.33 10.61
C TYR A 28 -2.42 -12.50 11.44
N VAL A 29 -1.55 -13.26 12.12
CA VAL A 29 -1.94 -14.37 12.97
C VAL A 29 -1.98 -13.94 14.43
N ALA A 30 -0.90 -13.39 14.97
CA ALA A 30 -0.85 -12.93 16.37
C ALA A 30 -1.58 -11.58 16.57
N GLY A 31 -1.84 -10.82 15.49
CA GLY A 31 -2.63 -9.60 15.52
C GLY A 31 -1.90 -8.36 16.01
N VAL A 32 -0.59 -8.40 16.09
CA VAL A 32 0.27 -7.28 16.48
C VAL A 32 0.63 -6.47 15.24
N ARG A 33 -0.10 -5.40 15.01
CA ARG A 33 0.15 -4.46 13.91
C ARG A 33 0.86 -3.22 14.45
N GLY A 34 1.82 -2.70 13.68
CA GLY A 34 2.44 -1.42 13.98
C GLY A 34 1.49 -0.25 13.75
N GLY A 35 1.87 0.90 14.27
CA GLY A 35 1.24 2.18 13.97
C GLY A 35 1.58 2.69 12.57
N THR A 36 1.00 3.84 12.22
CA THR A 36 1.34 4.57 11.00
C THR A 36 2.74 5.15 11.14
N ASN A 37 3.65 4.78 10.25
CA ASN A 37 4.97 5.40 10.19
C ASN A 37 4.94 6.71 9.37
N HIS A 38 6.01 7.50 9.48
CA HIS A 38 6.09 8.81 8.82
C HIS A 38 5.95 8.72 7.28
N ASN A 39 6.46 7.68 6.65
CA ASN A 39 6.36 7.49 5.19
C ASN A 39 4.91 7.18 4.77
N MET A 40 4.21 6.32 5.54
CA MET A 40 2.79 6.04 5.30
C MET A 40 1.94 7.29 5.54
N ALA A 41 2.18 8.01 6.65
CA ALA A 41 1.47 9.25 6.95
C ALA A 41 1.66 10.31 5.87
N ARG A 42 2.89 10.42 5.30
CA ARG A 42 3.18 11.31 4.18
C ARG A 42 2.38 10.93 2.92
N GLY A 43 2.32 9.64 2.57
CA GLY A 43 1.53 9.16 1.45
C GLY A 43 0.05 9.53 1.59
N LEU A 44 -0.55 9.17 2.72
CA LEU A 44 -1.94 9.52 3.04
C LEU A 44 -2.20 11.02 3.07
N ALA A 45 -1.23 11.82 3.52
CA ALA A 45 -1.34 13.27 3.50
C ALA A 45 -1.34 13.83 2.07
N ALA A 46 -0.48 13.31 1.18
CA ALA A 46 -0.44 13.72 -0.21
C ALA A 46 -1.77 13.39 -0.94
N GLU A 47 -2.35 12.21 -0.68
CA GLU A 47 -3.69 11.85 -1.18
C GLU A 47 -4.73 12.85 -0.70
N VAL A 48 -4.82 13.13 0.62
CA VAL A 48 -5.78 14.09 1.18
C VAL A 48 -5.61 15.48 0.59
N GLY A 49 -4.36 15.92 0.36
CA GLY A 49 -4.10 17.21 -0.28
C GLY A 49 -4.61 17.27 -1.72
N TYR A 50 -4.41 16.22 -2.50
CA TYR A 50 -4.96 16.12 -3.85
C TYR A 50 -6.50 16.02 -3.83
N ASP A 51 -7.05 15.14 -2.97
CA ASP A 51 -8.50 14.97 -2.84
C ASP A 51 -9.20 16.28 -2.53
N PHE A 52 -8.62 17.10 -1.65
CA PHE A 52 -9.16 18.41 -1.33
C PHE A 52 -9.28 19.32 -2.56
N THR A 53 -8.32 19.27 -3.49
CA THR A 53 -8.29 20.15 -4.67
C THR A 53 -9.35 19.80 -5.72
N TRP A 54 -9.73 18.53 -5.88
CA TRP A 54 -10.72 18.15 -6.89
C TRP A 54 -12.13 17.94 -6.33
N GLN A 55 -12.25 17.64 -5.04
CA GLN A 55 -13.57 17.48 -4.39
C GLN A 55 -14.23 18.82 -4.06
N ASN A 56 -13.48 19.92 -4.03
CA ASN A 56 -13.98 21.25 -3.74
C ASN A 56 -13.77 22.17 -4.95
N GLU A 57 -14.85 22.52 -5.63
CA GLU A 57 -14.86 23.20 -6.93
C GLU A 57 -14.00 24.47 -7.01
N PHE A 58 -13.82 25.19 -5.90
CA PHE A 58 -13.05 26.43 -5.83
C PHE A 58 -11.79 26.34 -4.96
N ALA A 59 -11.39 25.12 -4.59
CA ALA A 59 -10.25 24.95 -3.74
C ALA A 59 -8.94 25.31 -4.46
N THR A 60 -8.08 26.02 -3.76
CA THR A 60 -6.71 26.28 -4.18
C THR A 60 -5.81 25.11 -3.82
N ILE A 61 -4.66 25.04 -4.49
CA ILE A 61 -3.64 24.04 -4.13
C ILE A 61 -3.07 24.29 -2.73
N GLU A 62 -3.03 25.55 -2.31
CA GLU A 62 -2.57 25.97 -0.97
C GLU A 62 -3.49 25.41 0.13
N GLU A 63 -4.80 25.45 -0.05
CA GLU A 63 -5.77 24.85 0.87
C GLU A 63 -5.63 23.32 0.90
N GLY A 64 -5.34 22.68 -0.24
CA GLY A 64 -5.02 21.26 -0.31
C GLY A 64 -3.74 20.91 0.48
N ILE A 65 -2.70 21.75 0.39
CA ILE A 65 -1.46 21.61 1.15
C ILE A 65 -1.73 21.74 2.66
N GLU A 66 -2.53 22.70 3.08
CA GLU A 66 -2.93 22.87 4.48
C GLU A 66 -3.68 21.64 5.01
N ALA A 67 -4.63 21.11 4.23
CA ALA A 67 -5.35 19.88 4.57
C ALA A 67 -4.40 18.68 4.71
N ALA A 68 -3.42 18.53 3.81
CA ALA A 68 -2.40 17.50 3.86
C ALA A 68 -1.52 17.61 5.12
N ILE A 69 -1.04 18.80 5.44
CA ILE A 69 -0.21 19.05 6.63
C ILE A 69 -1.01 18.75 7.92
N LYS A 70 -2.27 19.15 7.97
CA LYS A 70 -3.17 18.85 9.09
C LYS A 70 -3.34 17.33 9.27
N LYS A 71 -3.57 16.61 8.17
CA LYS A 71 -3.67 15.14 8.16
C LYS A 71 -2.39 14.49 8.67
N TYR A 72 -1.23 14.88 8.14
CA TYR A 72 0.06 14.36 8.56
C TYR A 72 0.31 14.57 10.05
N ASN A 73 0.08 15.78 10.55
CA ASN A 73 0.26 16.11 11.97
C ASN A 73 -0.64 15.24 12.86
N LYS A 74 -1.90 15.01 12.44
CA LYS A 74 -2.84 14.15 13.16
C LYS A 74 -2.35 12.69 13.21
N ASP A 75 -1.92 12.14 12.08
CA ASP A 75 -1.53 10.73 11.97
C ASP A 75 -0.20 10.42 12.66
N THR A 76 0.66 11.44 12.82
CA THR A 76 1.98 11.28 13.43
C THR A 76 2.06 11.79 14.88
N VAL A 77 0.95 12.20 15.49
CA VAL A 77 0.95 12.75 16.85
C VAL A 77 1.49 11.76 17.88
N LEU A 78 1.23 10.47 17.71
CA LEU A 78 1.71 9.41 18.59
C LEU A 78 3.05 8.80 18.16
N ALA A 79 3.56 9.14 16.99
CA ALA A 79 4.83 8.64 16.46
C ALA A 79 6.07 9.35 17.06
N GLY A 80 5.83 10.26 18.01
CA GLY A 80 6.85 11.08 18.65
C GLY A 80 7.26 12.32 17.85
N LEU A 81 7.80 13.29 18.54
CA LEU A 81 8.37 14.51 17.95
C LEU A 81 9.85 14.24 17.69
N GLY A 82 10.20 13.90 16.47
CA GLY A 82 11.58 13.65 16.08
C GLY A 82 11.96 14.34 14.77
N GLU A 83 13.26 14.50 14.54
CA GLU A 83 13.82 15.12 13.33
C GLU A 83 13.25 14.49 12.05
N LYS A 84 13.07 13.17 12.03
CA LYS A 84 12.48 12.46 10.89
C LYS A 84 11.04 12.90 10.60
N ARG A 85 10.23 13.14 11.64
CA ARG A 85 8.86 13.62 11.51
C ARG A 85 8.83 15.01 10.85
N GLU A 86 9.65 15.94 11.31
CA GLU A 86 9.68 17.29 10.76
C GLU A 86 10.22 17.31 9.32
N LYS A 87 11.26 16.53 9.01
CA LYS A 87 11.77 16.37 7.63
C LYS A 87 10.71 15.86 6.67
N GLU A 88 9.94 14.85 7.06
CA GLU A 88 8.87 14.35 6.21
C GLU A 88 7.73 15.36 6.07
N ARG A 89 7.43 16.13 7.13
CA ARG A 89 6.44 17.20 7.10
C ARG A 89 6.81 18.31 6.11
N GLU A 90 8.08 18.72 6.06
CA GLU A 90 8.59 19.73 5.13
C GLU A 90 8.42 19.31 3.65
N HIS A 91 8.39 18.01 3.38
CA HIS A 91 8.24 17.49 2.04
C HIS A 91 6.79 17.46 1.52
N ILE A 92 5.78 17.62 2.40
CA ILE A 92 4.35 17.41 2.05
C ILE A 92 3.92 18.36 0.94
N GLU A 93 4.25 19.65 1.03
CA GLU A 93 3.93 20.63 -0.02
C GLU A 93 4.40 20.15 -1.40
N GLY A 94 5.69 19.75 -1.51
CA GLY A 94 6.24 19.25 -2.77
C GLY A 94 5.51 18.03 -3.30
N PHE A 95 5.12 17.10 -2.42
CA PHE A 95 4.35 15.91 -2.82
C PHE A 95 2.95 16.27 -3.31
N VAL A 96 2.23 17.17 -2.64
CA VAL A 96 0.89 17.62 -3.05
C VAL A 96 0.96 18.31 -4.42
N ARG A 97 1.88 19.26 -4.61
CA ARG A 97 2.05 19.99 -5.87
C ARG A 97 2.35 19.03 -7.03
N GLN A 98 3.29 18.10 -6.82
CA GLN A 98 3.63 17.12 -7.85
C GLN A 98 2.52 16.10 -8.10
N THR A 99 1.71 15.75 -7.11
CA THR A 99 0.54 14.89 -7.31
C THR A 99 -0.52 15.60 -8.18
N VAL A 100 -0.84 16.86 -7.86
CA VAL A 100 -1.77 17.67 -8.66
C VAL A 100 -1.27 17.80 -10.10
N GLU A 101 0.02 18.12 -10.29
CA GLU A 101 0.63 18.22 -11.63
C GLU A 101 0.56 16.91 -12.41
N ALA A 102 0.87 15.79 -11.76
CA ALA A 102 0.87 14.46 -12.37
C ALA A 102 -0.53 13.99 -12.80
N LEU A 103 -1.54 14.27 -11.97
CA LEU A 103 -2.90 13.77 -12.19
C LEU A 103 -3.78 14.74 -13.01
N LYS A 104 -3.43 16.03 -13.06
CA LYS A 104 -4.17 17.05 -13.83
C LYS A 104 -4.50 16.66 -15.28
N PRO A 105 -3.61 16.02 -16.06
CA PRO A 105 -3.91 15.62 -17.43
C PRO A 105 -5.08 14.63 -17.55
N TYR A 106 -5.36 13.85 -16.51
CA TYR A 106 -6.40 12.83 -16.50
C TYR A 106 -7.78 13.37 -16.10
N GLY A 107 -7.85 14.64 -15.67
CA GLY A 107 -9.10 15.29 -15.26
C GLY A 107 -9.52 14.92 -13.84
N THR A 108 -10.83 15.04 -13.58
CA THR A 108 -11.42 14.70 -12.29
C THR A 108 -11.59 13.18 -12.16
N PRO A 109 -11.18 12.58 -11.03
CA PRO A 109 -11.45 11.17 -10.80
C PRO A 109 -12.93 10.81 -10.88
N THR A 110 -13.27 9.72 -11.54
CA THR A 110 -14.62 9.17 -11.61
C THR A 110 -14.98 8.36 -10.38
N SER A 111 -13.96 7.83 -9.69
CA SER A 111 -14.07 7.21 -8.36
C SER A 111 -12.73 7.26 -7.64
N ASP A 112 -12.79 7.21 -6.31
CA ASP A 112 -11.64 7.17 -5.43
C ASP A 112 -11.81 6.11 -4.35
N GLN A 113 -10.70 5.59 -3.84
CA GLN A 113 -10.61 4.71 -2.67
C GLN A 113 -11.61 3.53 -2.68
N THR A 114 -11.90 2.96 -3.89
CA THR A 114 -12.91 1.90 -4.04
C THR A 114 -12.40 0.58 -3.47
N TRP A 115 -13.18 0.00 -2.56
CA TRP A 115 -12.88 -1.31 -1.98
C TRP A 115 -13.33 -2.45 -2.89
N HIS A 116 -12.45 -3.42 -3.07
CA HIS A 116 -12.69 -4.64 -3.84
C HIS A 116 -12.57 -5.89 -2.98
N GLU A 117 -13.45 -6.85 -3.24
CA GLU A 117 -13.38 -8.21 -2.72
C GLU A 117 -13.78 -9.18 -3.81
N ILE A 118 -12.85 -10.06 -4.21
CA ILE A 118 -13.10 -11.08 -5.23
C ILE A 118 -12.71 -12.47 -4.75
N LYS A 119 -13.24 -13.46 -5.44
CA LYS A 119 -12.72 -14.84 -5.41
C LYS A 119 -11.83 -15.03 -6.63
N MET A 120 -10.57 -15.32 -6.42
CA MET A 120 -9.59 -15.58 -7.48
C MET A 120 -9.39 -17.09 -7.62
N ALA A 121 -9.38 -17.59 -8.85
CA ALA A 121 -9.17 -19.01 -9.12
C ALA A 121 -7.84 -19.52 -8.52
N GLY A 122 -7.87 -20.64 -7.83
CA GLY A 122 -6.69 -21.21 -7.16
C GLY A 122 -6.31 -20.55 -5.83
N VAL A 123 -6.97 -19.46 -5.41
CA VAL A 123 -6.74 -18.81 -4.12
C VAL A 123 -7.79 -19.26 -3.12
N PRO A 124 -7.39 -19.88 -1.99
CA PRO A 124 -8.32 -20.42 -0.99
C PRO A 124 -8.96 -19.37 -0.09
N PHE A 125 -8.57 -18.10 -0.23
CA PHE A 125 -9.04 -16.95 0.52
C PHE A 125 -9.80 -15.98 -0.38
N LYS A 126 -10.62 -15.11 0.21
CA LYS A 126 -11.05 -13.90 -0.46
C LYS A 126 -9.83 -13.03 -0.75
N VAL A 127 -9.82 -12.36 -1.88
CA VAL A 127 -8.76 -11.42 -2.25
C VAL A 127 -9.32 -10.01 -2.16
N THR A 128 -8.65 -9.16 -1.42
CA THR A 128 -9.11 -7.79 -1.16
C THR A 128 -8.07 -6.76 -1.54
N GLY A 129 -8.54 -5.61 -1.96
CA GLY A 129 -7.71 -4.45 -2.26
C GLY A 129 -8.54 -3.18 -2.31
N ARG A 130 -7.86 -2.06 -2.43
CA ARG A 130 -8.48 -0.75 -2.61
C ARG A 130 -7.64 0.00 -3.64
N ASP A 131 -8.28 0.41 -4.73
CA ASP A 131 -7.65 1.30 -5.70
C ASP A 131 -7.66 2.75 -5.18
N ASP A 132 -6.74 3.58 -5.65
CA ASP A 132 -6.69 4.97 -5.21
C ASP A 132 -7.61 5.83 -6.08
N TYR A 133 -7.44 5.83 -7.41
CA TYR A 133 -8.21 6.68 -8.32
C TYR A 133 -8.59 5.97 -9.61
N CYS A 134 -9.80 6.24 -10.10
CA CYS A 134 -10.17 5.91 -11.48
C CYS A 134 -10.46 7.19 -12.26
N PHE A 135 -10.17 7.14 -13.58
CA PHE A 135 -10.39 8.24 -14.50
C PHE A 135 -11.06 7.75 -15.78
N GLU A 136 -11.69 8.67 -16.50
CA GLU A 136 -12.15 8.45 -17.86
C GLU A 136 -10.97 8.08 -18.78
N PRO A 137 -11.24 7.53 -19.97
CA PRO A 137 -10.21 7.27 -20.97
C PRO A 137 -9.37 8.51 -21.26
N HIS A 138 -8.06 8.33 -21.41
CA HIS A 138 -7.13 9.41 -21.72
C HIS A 138 -6.22 9.03 -22.90
N GLY A 139 -6.04 9.96 -23.84
CA GLY A 139 -5.31 9.73 -25.08
C GLY A 139 -6.14 8.95 -26.11
N ASN A 140 -5.48 8.06 -26.87
CA ASN A 140 -6.12 7.30 -27.94
C ASN A 140 -6.69 5.93 -27.50
N ASP A 141 -6.47 5.54 -26.25
CA ASP A 141 -6.99 4.28 -25.72
C ASP A 141 -8.37 4.51 -25.08
N PRO A 142 -9.43 3.82 -25.55
CA PRO A 142 -10.79 4.02 -25.06
C PRO A 142 -11.05 3.42 -23.67
N ARG A 143 -10.08 2.70 -23.10
CA ARG A 143 -10.25 2.07 -21.79
C ARG A 143 -10.12 3.10 -20.67
N PRO A 144 -10.98 3.06 -19.64
CA PRO A 144 -10.82 3.87 -18.45
C PRO A 144 -9.52 3.49 -17.71
N ILE A 145 -9.10 4.36 -16.83
CA ILE A 145 -7.83 4.23 -16.11
C ILE A 145 -8.11 3.94 -14.62
N CYS A 146 -7.37 2.99 -14.05
CA CYS A 146 -7.24 2.84 -12.60
C CYS A 146 -5.78 3.13 -12.25
N MET A 147 -5.55 4.09 -11.37
CA MET A 147 -4.21 4.61 -11.03
C MET A 147 -3.97 4.53 -9.53
N ASP A 148 -2.79 4.05 -9.18
CA ASP A 148 -2.29 3.99 -7.80
C ASP A 148 -1.22 5.06 -7.59
N LEU A 149 -1.32 5.80 -6.49
CA LEU A 149 -0.39 6.89 -6.15
C LEU A 149 0.67 6.42 -5.15
N LYS A 150 1.93 6.64 -5.46
CA LYS A 150 3.05 6.29 -4.57
C LYS A 150 3.98 7.48 -4.36
N THR A 151 4.01 8.00 -3.13
CA THR A 151 5.00 9.01 -2.75
C THR A 151 6.36 8.36 -2.45
N THR A 152 7.42 8.90 -3.01
CA THR A 152 8.78 8.39 -2.86
C THR A 152 9.82 9.52 -2.87
N HIS A 153 10.92 9.38 -2.16
CA HIS A 153 12.01 10.36 -2.24
C HIS A 153 12.74 10.33 -3.60
N ARG A 154 12.77 9.15 -4.21
CA ARG A 154 13.41 8.97 -5.54
C ARG A 154 12.44 8.19 -6.44
N VAL A 155 12.00 8.85 -7.51
CA VAL A 155 11.18 8.20 -8.54
C VAL A 155 12.01 7.08 -9.19
N PRO A 156 11.53 5.83 -9.15
CA PRO A 156 12.23 4.71 -9.78
C PRO A 156 12.20 4.83 -11.30
N SER A 157 13.12 4.14 -11.99
CA SER A 157 13.16 4.09 -13.46
C SER A 157 12.19 3.09 -14.06
N ASP A 158 11.57 2.22 -13.24
CA ASP A 158 10.56 1.24 -13.62
C ASP A 158 9.67 0.93 -12.40
N MET A 159 8.56 0.26 -12.64
CA MET A 159 7.65 -0.18 -11.59
C MET A 159 8.33 -1.19 -10.64
N GLN A 160 8.33 -0.90 -9.36
CA GLN A 160 8.95 -1.77 -8.37
C GLN A 160 8.20 -3.13 -8.26
N PRO A 161 8.89 -4.27 -8.07
CA PRO A 161 8.27 -5.59 -8.07
C PRO A 161 7.09 -5.75 -7.08
N GLY A 162 7.19 -5.14 -5.89
CA GLY A 162 6.10 -5.15 -4.90
C GLY A 162 4.86 -4.39 -5.38
N HIS A 163 5.07 -3.30 -6.13
CA HIS A 163 4.00 -2.51 -6.71
C HIS A 163 3.43 -3.18 -7.98
N LYS A 164 4.28 -3.81 -8.82
CA LYS A 164 3.78 -4.63 -9.94
C LYS A 164 2.79 -5.69 -9.46
N ARG A 165 3.06 -6.38 -8.34
CA ARG A 165 2.11 -7.31 -7.73
C ARG A 165 0.81 -6.64 -7.25
N GLN A 166 0.86 -5.41 -6.77
CA GLN A 166 -0.34 -4.67 -6.41
C GLN A 166 -1.14 -4.30 -7.66
N MET A 167 -0.47 -3.78 -8.68
CA MET A 167 -1.10 -3.41 -9.95
C MET A 167 -1.69 -4.62 -10.69
N SER A 168 -1.03 -5.78 -10.64
CA SER A 168 -1.58 -7.01 -11.24
C SER A 168 -2.87 -7.46 -10.57
N LEU A 169 -3.00 -7.23 -9.27
CA LEU A 169 -4.24 -7.50 -8.56
C LEU A 169 -5.34 -6.49 -8.92
N TYR A 170 -4.99 -5.21 -9.13
CA TYR A 170 -5.94 -4.20 -9.62
C TYR A 170 -6.44 -4.56 -11.03
N GLN A 171 -5.59 -5.13 -11.89
CA GLN A 171 -6.05 -5.66 -13.19
C GLN A 171 -7.08 -6.78 -13.03
N ALA A 172 -6.97 -7.59 -11.99
CA ALA A 172 -7.99 -8.62 -11.70
C ALA A 172 -9.30 -8.03 -11.14
N PHE A 173 -9.24 -6.90 -10.42
CA PHE A 173 -10.43 -6.18 -9.96
C PHE A 173 -11.11 -5.37 -11.06
N ARG A 174 -10.31 -4.84 -11.99
CA ARG A 174 -10.71 -3.89 -13.03
C ARG A 174 -10.21 -4.36 -14.41
N PRO A 175 -10.73 -5.52 -14.94
CA PRO A 175 -10.19 -6.14 -16.16
C PRO A 175 -10.30 -5.23 -17.40
N GLU A 176 -11.27 -4.31 -17.43
CA GLU A 176 -11.50 -3.39 -18.54
C GLU A 176 -10.69 -2.09 -18.44
N HIS A 177 -9.93 -1.89 -17.36
CA HIS A 177 -9.16 -0.66 -17.15
C HIS A 177 -7.70 -0.83 -17.56
N ARG A 178 -7.09 0.28 -17.94
CA ARG A 178 -5.64 0.43 -17.95
C ARG A 178 -5.19 0.60 -16.50
N ILE A 179 -4.17 -0.13 -16.09
CA ILE A 179 -3.68 -0.07 -14.71
C ILE A 179 -2.36 0.69 -14.69
N LEU A 180 -2.38 1.85 -14.07
CA LEU A 180 -1.26 2.76 -13.99
C LEU A 180 -0.78 2.92 -12.55
N ILE A 181 0.50 3.21 -12.38
CA ILE A 181 1.08 3.67 -11.12
C ILE A 181 1.75 5.02 -11.33
N CYS A 182 1.44 5.96 -10.47
CA CYS A 182 2.05 7.28 -10.43
C CYS A 182 3.03 7.36 -9.27
N TYR A 183 4.32 7.41 -9.55
CA TYR A 183 5.34 7.72 -8.56
C TYR A 183 5.58 9.22 -8.48
N VAL A 184 5.46 9.78 -7.29
CA VAL A 184 5.64 11.20 -7.04
C VAL A 184 6.77 11.41 -6.03
N SER A 185 7.69 12.31 -6.34
CA SER A 185 8.65 12.89 -5.40
C SER A 185 8.34 14.37 -5.19
N THR A 186 9.10 15.06 -4.36
CA THR A 186 8.94 16.52 -4.15
C THR A 186 9.30 17.37 -5.37
N LYS A 187 9.91 16.79 -6.43
CA LYS A 187 10.46 17.53 -7.58
C LYS A 187 10.01 17.00 -8.93
N LYS A 188 9.55 15.77 -9.01
CA LYS A 188 9.16 15.12 -10.26
C LYS A 188 8.23 13.94 -10.02
N HIS A 189 7.54 13.54 -11.07
CA HIS A 189 6.73 12.33 -11.10
C HIS A 189 7.10 11.45 -12.30
N ALA A 190 6.66 10.21 -12.29
CA ALA A 190 6.65 9.31 -13.44
C ALA A 190 5.47 8.36 -13.35
N ILE A 191 4.86 8.07 -14.48
CA ILE A 191 3.72 7.18 -14.59
C ILE A 191 4.11 5.99 -15.43
N TYR A 192 3.81 4.79 -14.95
CA TYR A 192 4.04 3.52 -15.62
C TYR A 192 2.72 2.78 -15.76
N GLU A 193 2.53 2.15 -16.90
CA GLU A 193 1.39 1.28 -17.16
C GLU A 193 1.82 -0.19 -17.05
N LEU A 194 1.00 -1.00 -16.39
CA LEU A 194 1.23 -2.44 -16.33
C LEU A 194 0.67 -3.11 -17.58
N ASP A 195 1.49 -3.93 -18.24
CA ASP A 195 1.04 -4.78 -19.33
C ASP A 195 0.04 -5.83 -18.79
N PRO A 196 -1.17 -5.96 -19.38
CA PRO A 196 -2.16 -6.94 -18.93
C PRO A 196 -1.69 -8.40 -19.02
N VAL A 197 -0.82 -8.72 -19.97
CA VAL A 197 -0.23 -10.08 -20.10
C VAL A 197 0.75 -10.33 -18.95
N GLU A 198 1.61 -9.35 -18.65
CA GLU A 198 2.50 -9.40 -17.48
C GLU A 198 1.70 -9.53 -16.18
N ALA A 199 0.56 -8.83 -16.07
CA ALA A 199 -0.31 -8.91 -14.89
C ALA A 199 -0.80 -10.34 -14.62
N VAL A 200 -1.17 -11.08 -15.67
CA VAL A 200 -1.61 -12.49 -15.54
C VAL A 200 -0.49 -13.36 -14.99
N GLU A 201 0.74 -13.20 -15.48
CA GLU A 201 1.90 -13.98 -15.01
C GLU A 201 2.23 -13.66 -13.55
N ILE A 202 2.21 -12.39 -13.18
CA ILE A 202 2.46 -11.95 -11.79
C ILE A 202 1.37 -12.49 -10.84
N ASN A 203 0.13 -12.56 -11.27
CA ASN A 203 -0.96 -13.12 -10.47
C ASN A 203 -0.79 -14.61 -10.16
N LYS A 204 -0.07 -15.38 -10.99
CA LYS A 204 0.31 -16.78 -10.66
C LYS A 204 1.18 -16.84 -9.39
N GLU A 205 2.09 -15.87 -9.22
CA GLU A 205 2.90 -15.79 -7.98
C GLU A 205 2.03 -15.53 -6.75
N PHE A 206 0.99 -14.69 -6.88
CA PHE A 206 0.04 -14.45 -5.80
C PHE A 206 -0.71 -15.73 -5.42
N VAL A 207 -1.17 -16.51 -6.41
CA VAL A 207 -1.85 -17.80 -6.19
C VAL A 207 -0.93 -18.76 -5.42
N ILE A 208 0.33 -18.91 -5.85
CA ILE A 208 1.31 -19.80 -5.20
C ILE A 208 1.53 -19.36 -3.74
N ALA A 209 1.71 -18.07 -3.49
CA ALA A 209 1.91 -17.55 -2.15
C ALA A 209 0.66 -17.75 -1.25
N ALA A 210 -0.54 -17.53 -1.79
CA ALA A 210 -1.79 -17.77 -1.08
C ALA A 210 -1.96 -19.25 -0.67
N GLN A 211 -1.63 -20.17 -1.57
CA GLN A 211 -1.66 -21.62 -1.30
C GLN A 211 -0.59 -22.01 -0.26
N ALA A 212 0.60 -21.37 -0.29
CA ALA A 212 1.63 -21.60 0.72
C ALA A 212 1.16 -21.13 2.11
N ILE A 213 0.51 -19.96 2.18
CA ILE A 213 -0.11 -19.45 3.42
C ILE A 213 -1.17 -20.42 3.93
N GLU A 214 -2.04 -20.92 3.05
CA GLU A 214 -3.07 -21.90 3.45
C GLU A 214 -2.46 -23.18 4.03
N ARG A 215 -1.46 -23.75 3.34
CA ARG A 215 -0.76 -24.96 3.81
C ARG A 215 -0.13 -24.71 5.18
N LEU A 216 0.56 -23.57 5.33
CA LEU A 216 1.18 -23.18 6.59
C LEU A 216 0.16 -23.09 7.74
N LEU A 217 -0.99 -22.45 7.49
CA LEU A 217 -2.06 -22.32 8.48
C LEU A 217 -2.72 -23.65 8.86
N LYS A 218 -2.66 -24.65 7.97
CA LYS A 218 -3.19 -26.01 8.22
C LYS A 218 -2.18 -26.95 8.87
N THR A 219 -0.91 -26.56 9.01
CA THR A 219 0.14 -27.42 9.54
C THR A 219 0.00 -27.65 11.05
N PHE A 220 -0.59 -26.70 11.76
CA PHE A 220 -0.74 -26.74 13.21
C PHE A 220 -2.20 -26.53 13.62
N ASP A 221 -2.64 -27.24 14.66
CA ASP A 221 -3.97 -27.03 15.24
C ASP A 221 -4.08 -25.64 15.89
N ASP A 222 -2.99 -25.19 16.56
CA ASP A 222 -2.87 -23.82 17.04
C ASP A 222 -1.98 -22.99 16.09
N PRO A 223 -2.54 -22.00 15.35
CA PRO A 223 -1.79 -21.13 14.49
C PRO A 223 -0.69 -20.30 15.20
N MET A 224 -0.74 -20.20 16.55
CA MET A 224 0.32 -19.54 17.31
C MET A 224 1.64 -20.31 17.26
N GLU A 225 1.60 -21.64 17.11
CA GLU A 225 2.80 -22.47 16.96
C GLU A 225 3.59 -22.20 15.67
N ILE A 226 2.93 -21.66 14.64
CA ILE A 226 3.58 -21.25 13.38
C ILE A 226 4.70 -20.23 13.63
N GLY A 227 4.53 -19.35 14.62
CA GLY A 227 5.56 -18.37 14.98
C GLY A 227 6.89 -18.97 15.35
N LYS A 228 6.92 -20.21 15.87
CA LYS A 228 8.15 -20.94 16.22
C LYS A 228 8.97 -21.40 15.01
N LEU A 229 8.37 -21.39 13.81
CA LEU A 229 9.07 -21.72 12.56
C LEU A 229 9.93 -20.56 12.04
N PHE A 230 9.73 -19.35 12.54
CA PHE A 230 10.34 -18.15 12.01
C PHE A 230 11.28 -17.49 13.02
N ALA A 231 12.36 -16.91 12.51
CA ALA A 231 13.26 -16.04 13.25
C ALA A 231 13.11 -14.61 12.72
N PRO A 232 12.81 -13.61 13.57
CA PRO A 232 12.75 -12.20 13.15
C PRO A 232 14.12 -11.69 12.69
N ASP A 233 14.15 -10.99 11.55
CA ASP A 233 15.31 -10.20 11.14
C ASP A 233 15.09 -8.73 11.54
N TYR A 234 15.53 -8.37 12.72
CA TYR A 234 15.39 -7.03 13.27
C TYR A 234 16.21 -5.96 12.53
N SER A 235 17.01 -6.30 11.53
CA SER A 235 17.68 -5.34 10.65
C SER A 235 16.76 -4.84 9.54
N SER A 236 15.68 -5.55 9.24
CA SER A 236 14.70 -5.17 8.23
C SER A 236 13.82 -4.00 8.71
N PHE A 237 13.49 -3.09 7.78
CA PHE A 237 12.59 -1.95 8.01
C PHE A 237 11.20 -2.35 8.52
N TYR A 238 10.79 -3.60 8.33
CA TYR A 238 9.53 -4.13 8.85
C TYR A 238 9.46 -4.13 10.39
N TRP A 239 10.61 -4.00 11.06
CA TRP A 239 10.74 -4.02 12.52
C TRP A 239 11.09 -2.64 13.12
N ASP A 240 10.96 -1.57 12.34
CA ASP A 240 11.25 -0.20 12.81
C ASP A 240 10.28 0.29 13.89
N ASP A 241 9.03 -0.25 13.92
CA ASP A 241 8.05 0.13 14.93
C ASP A 241 8.45 -0.43 16.32
N PRO A 242 8.67 0.45 17.32
CA PRO A 242 9.16 0.02 18.63
C PRO A 242 8.19 -0.88 19.39
N VAL A 243 6.87 -0.71 19.21
CA VAL A 243 5.85 -1.54 19.86
C VAL A 243 5.87 -2.95 19.26
N VAL A 244 5.93 -3.03 17.92
CA VAL A 244 6.05 -4.30 17.20
C VAL A 244 7.31 -5.04 17.62
N ARG A 245 8.45 -4.33 17.70
CA ARG A 245 9.74 -4.90 18.08
C ARG A 245 9.76 -5.38 19.54
N ALA A 246 9.16 -4.63 20.45
CA ALA A 246 9.04 -5.02 21.85
C ALA A 246 8.21 -6.31 22.01
N GLU A 247 7.08 -6.39 21.28
CA GLU A 247 6.23 -7.57 21.34
C GLU A 247 6.89 -8.79 20.68
N ALA A 248 7.62 -8.58 19.57
CA ALA A 248 8.43 -9.62 18.95
C ALA A 248 9.48 -10.17 19.90
N LYS A 249 10.25 -9.32 20.60
CA LYS A 249 11.20 -9.74 21.62
C LYS A 249 10.56 -10.54 22.76
N ARG A 250 9.34 -10.15 23.17
CA ARG A 250 8.59 -10.90 24.18
C ARG A 250 8.22 -12.31 23.72
N ILE A 251 7.93 -12.49 22.42
CA ILE A 251 7.51 -13.78 21.85
C ILE A 251 8.71 -14.67 21.55
N TRP A 252 9.76 -14.16 20.93
CA TRP A 252 10.93 -14.93 20.48
C TRP A 252 12.09 -14.92 21.49
N GLY A 253 12.06 -14.04 22.51
CA GLY A 253 13.05 -14.03 23.61
C GLY A 253 14.38 -13.33 23.31
N TYR A 254 14.51 -12.62 22.15
CA TYR A 254 15.74 -11.91 21.76
C TYR A 254 15.45 -10.66 20.93
#